data_9d9c14d25ad119d82bac371d104d67ca
#
_entry.id   9d9c14d25ad119d82bac371d104d67ca
#
_cell.length_a   1.000
_cell.length_b   1.000
_cell.length_c   1.000
_cell.angle_alpha   90.00
_cell.angle_beta   90.00
_cell.angle_gamma   90.00
#
_symmetry.space_group_name_H-M   'P 1'
#
loop_
_entity.id
_entity.type
_entity.pdbx_description
1 polymer ?
#
loop_
_entity_poly.entity_id
_entity_poly.type
_entity_poly.pdbx_seq_one_letter_code
_entity_poly.pdbx_strand_id
1 'polypeptide(L)'
;MAQTYTRQSSFSDGDLIAAALFNNEYNQLVNAFAYSSTSADNTGHRHDGTAGQGGNIHTIGDLDFLNKIVVDSTNNRWGFFVQVSSSAVEQIRIQDGAIVPVTDNDIDLGTSSLEFKDAFFDGTVTTDALVADTADINGGTIDGVTIGGSSAGAITGTVLTGTSLVVD
;
A
#
# COMPACT_ATOMS: atom_id res chain seq x y z
N MET A 1 -25.86 12.22 10.35
CA MET A 1 -26.09 11.13 11.34
C MET A 1 -26.17 9.81 10.58
N ALA A 2 -25.43 8.83 11.01
CA ALA A 2 -25.51 7.49 10.45
C ALA A 2 -26.92 6.95 10.69
N GLN A 3 -27.59 6.48 9.64
CA GLN A 3 -28.89 5.84 9.80
C GLN A 3 -28.66 4.38 10.19
N THR A 4 -28.94 4.08 11.45
CA THR A 4 -29.05 2.71 11.93
C THR A 4 -30.38 2.13 11.43
N TYR A 5 -30.37 0.89 10.92
CA TYR A 5 -31.60 0.18 10.69
C TYR A 5 -32.34 0.05 12.03
N THR A 6 -33.50 0.66 12.12
CA THR A 6 -34.37 0.52 13.28
C THR A 6 -35.64 -0.19 12.82
N ARG A 7 -35.90 -1.36 13.38
CA ARG A 7 -37.12 -2.10 13.11
C ARG A 7 -38.33 -1.23 13.42
N GLN A 8 -39.16 -1.00 12.42
CA GLN A 8 -40.35 -0.12 12.53
C GLN A 8 -41.57 -0.83 13.04
N SER A 9 -41.68 -2.15 12.85
CA SER A 9 -42.83 -2.93 13.16
C SER A 9 -42.48 -4.27 13.83
N SER A 10 -43.33 -4.76 14.72
CA SER A 10 -43.26 -6.08 15.31
C SER A 10 -44.57 -6.81 15.02
N PHE A 11 -44.47 -7.95 14.37
CA PHE A 11 -45.64 -8.75 13.98
C PHE A 11 -45.69 -10.03 14.80
N SER A 12 -46.93 -10.48 15.12
CA SER A 12 -47.22 -11.74 15.77
C SER A 12 -48.12 -12.59 14.89
N ASP A 13 -48.26 -13.88 15.23
CA ASP A 13 -49.17 -14.77 14.51
C ASP A 13 -50.60 -14.24 14.57
N GLY A 14 -51.25 -14.13 13.40
CA GLY A 14 -52.58 -13.61 13.28
C GLY A 14 -52.72 -12.11 13.05
N ASP A 15 -51.60 -11.35 13.06
CA ASP A 15 -51.66 -9.93 12.77
C ASP A 15 -52.01 -9.66 11.30
N LEU A 16 -52.82 -8.64 11.08
CA LEU A 16 -53.10 -8.12 9.75
C LEU A 16 -51.99 -7.14 9.34
N ILE A 17 -51.14 -7.55 8.40
CA ILE A 17 -50.04 -6.70 7.90
C ILE A 17 -50.58 -5.71 6.88
N ALA A 18 -50.66 -4.44 7.25
CA ALA A 18 -50.98 -3.38 6.31
C ALA A 18 -49.80 -3.13 5.35
N ALA A 19 -50.11 -2.88 4.08
CA ALA A 19 -49.07 -2.59 3.05
C ALA A 19 -48.10 -1.46 3.43
N ALA A 20 -48.61 -0.43 4.15
CA ALA A 20 -47.78 0.68 4.62
C ALA A 20 -46.71 0.25 5.64
N LEU A 21 -47.04 -0.67 6.56
CA LEU A 21 -46.10 -1.18 7.56
C LEU A 21 -44.98 -1.99 6.88
N PHE A 22 -45.37 -2.85 5.94
CA PHE A 22 -44.45 -3.68 5.19
C PHE A 22 -43.51 -2.84 4.32
N ASN A 23 -44.07 -1.88 3.58
CA ASN A 23 -43.29 -0.97 2.75
C ASN A 23 -42.32 -0.12 3.60
N ASN A 24 -42.73 0.32 4.79
CA ASN A 24 -41.85 1.07 5.68
C ASN A 24 -40.63 0.25 6.14
N GLU A 25 -40.83 -1.04 6.48
CA GLU A 25 -39.71 -1.94 6.83
C GLU A 25 -38.75 -2.10 5.66
N TYR A 26 -39.26 -2.34 4.44
CA TYR A 26 -38.43 -2.44 3.24
C TYR A 26 -37.70 -1.12 2.91
N ASN A 27 -38.38 0.01 3.04
CA ASN A 27 -37.75 1.30 2.79
C ASN A 27 -36.61 1.59 3.79
N GLN A 28 -36.79 1.20 5.06
CA GLN A 28 -35.72 1.32 6.05
C GLN A 28 -34.52 0.41 5.72
N LEU A 29 -34.79 -0.82 5.25
CA LEU A 29 -33.75 -1.74 4.82
C LEU A 29 -33.00 -1.20 3.59
N VAL A 30 -33.72 -0.72 2.57
CA VAL A 30 -33.13 -0.09 1.39
C VAL A 30 -32.28 1.12 1.77
N ASN A 31 -32.81 2.00 2.64
CA ASN A 31 -32.08 3.18 3.10
C ASN A 31 -30.83 2.83 3.92
N ALA A 32 -30.85 1.74 4.67
CA ALA A 32 -29.68 1.27 5.43
C ALA A 32 -28.50 0.86 4.53
N PHE A 33 -28.77 0.44 3.29
CA PHE A 33 -27.77 0.05 2.32
C PHE A 33 -27.56 1.07 1.19
N ALA A 34 -28.46 2.04 1.04
CA ALA A 34 -28.34 3.08 0.02
C ALA A 34 -27.22 4.07 0.38
N TYR A 35 -26.23 4.23 -0.51
CA TYR A 35 -25.20 5.26 -0.40
C TYR A 35 -25.51 6.42 -1.33
N SER A 36 -25.57 7.64 -0.79
CA SER A 36 -25.68 8.88 -1.57
C SER A 36 -24.47 9.75 -1.29
N SER A 37 -23.65 10.01 -2.31
CA SER A 37 -22.50 10.92 -2.23
C SER A 37 -22.91 12.39 -2.22
N THR A 38 -24.16 12.70 -2.54
CA THR A 38 -24.66 14.09 -2.74
C THR A 38 -25.55 14.57 -1.61
N SER A 39 -26.01 13.71 -0.72
CA SER A 39 -26.84 14.09 0.44
C SER A 39 -25.99 14.32 1.67
N ALA A 40 -26.21 15.46 2.34
CA ALA A 40 -25.63 15.74 3.64
C ALA A 40 -26.05 14.71 4.72
N ASP A 41 -27.14 13.99 4.48
CA ASP A 41 -27.68 13.01 5.40
C ASP A 41 -27.11 11.62 5.21
N ASN A 42 -26.19 11.41 4.26
CA ASN A 42 -25.45 10.14 4.04
C ASN A 42 -26.21 8.93 4.58
N THR A 43 -27.35 8.64 3.97
CA THR A 43 -28.11 7.43 4.25
C THR A 43 -27.33 6.28 3.62
N GLY A 44 -26.91 5.33 4.39
CA GLY A 44 -26.23 4.15 3.86
C GLY A 44 -25.25 3.56 4.84
N HIS A 45 -24.84 2.36 4.50
CA HIS A 45 -23.90 1.57 5.27
C HIS A 45 -22.47 2.05 5.06
N ARG A 46 -21.73 2.31 6.14
CA ARG A 46 -20.34 2.74 6.14
C ARG A 46 -19.47 1.81 6.95
N HIS A 47 -18.19 1.79 6.65
CA HIS A 47 -17.16 1.08 7.41
C HIS A 47 -16.14 2.06 7.98
N ASP A 48 -16.61 3.05 8.75
CA ASP A 48 -15.78 4.14 9.31
C ASP A 48 -15.65 4.09 10.84
N GLY A 49 -16.11 3.00 11.47
CA GLY A 49 -16.07 2.82 12.91
C GLY A 49 -17.19 3.52 13.69
N THR A 50 -18.12 4.21 13.01
CA THR A 50 -19.27 4.83 13.66
C THR A 50 -20.21 3.76 14.23
N ALA A 51 -20.66 3.94 15.47
CA ALA A 51 -21.60 3.02 16.11
C ALA A 51 -22.90 2.88 15.29
N GLY A 52 -23.34 1.62 15.07
CA GLY A 52 -24.52 1.30 14.26
C GLY A 52 -24.28 1.24 12.76
N GLN A 53 -23.05 1.44 12.32
CA GLN A 53 -22.59 1.19 10.96
C GLN A 53 -21.85 -0.16 10.89
N GLY A 54 -21.40 -0.54 9.70
CA GLY A 54 -20.48 -1.68 9.57
C GLY A 54 -19.20 -1.41 10.36
N GLY A 55 -18.64 -2.46 10.97
CA GLY A 55 -17.34 -2.36 11.64
C GLY A 55 -16.22 -1.97 10.66
N ASN A 56 -15.08 -1.58 11.19
CA ASN A 56 -13.90 -1.27 10.38
C ASN A 56 -13.54 -2.45 9.46
N ILE A 57 -13.13 -2.16 8.23
CA ILE A 57 -12.62 -3.18 7.32
C ILE A 57 -11.18 -3.48 7.74
N HIS A 58 -10.94 -4.67 8.27
CA HIS A 58 -9.61 -5.13 8.66
C HIS A 58 -8.86 -5.83 7.53
N THR A 59 -9.60 -6.38 6.57
CA THR A 59 -9.03 -7.14 5.46
C THR A 59 -9.76 -6.81 4.18
N ILE A 60 -9.00 -6.51 3.13
CA ILE A 60 -9.49 -6.37 1.76
C ILE A 60 -8.77 -7.46 0.96
N GLY A 61 -9.50 -8.31 0.26
CA GLY A 61 -8.91 -9.43 -0.47
C GLY A 61 -9.77 -9.90 -1.63
N ASP A 62 -9.21 -10.82 -2.41
CA ASP A 62 -9.92 -11.54 -3.46
C ASP A 62 -10.85 -12.63 -2.91
N LEU A 63 -11.45 -13.42 -3.80
CA LEU A 63 -12.52 -14.38 -3.43
C LEU A 63 -12.04 -15.47 -2.46
N ASP A 64 -10.80 -15.93 -2.58
CA ASP A 64 -10.22 -16.97 -1.71
C ASP A 64 -9.33 -16.42 -0.60
N PHE A 65 -9.19 -15.09 -0.50
CA PHE A 65 -8.39 -14.35 0.48
C PHE A 65 -6.90 -14.73 0.48
N LEU A 66 -6.38 -15.20 -0.64
CA LEU A 66 -4.96 -15.47 -0.81
C LEU A 66 -4.17 -14.23 -1.24
N ASN A 67 -4.81 -13.31 -2.00
CA ASN A 67 -4.29 -11.97 -2.26
C ASN A 67 -5.07 -10.97 -1.40
N LYS A 68 -4.41 -10.30 -0.46
CA LYS A 68 -5.11 -9.43 0.50
C LYS A 68 -4.24 -8.37 1.13
N ILE A 69 -4.91 -7.33 1.64
CA ILE A 69 -4.34 -6.32 2.52
C ILE A 69 -4.97 -6.50 3.90
N VAL A 70 -4.15 -6.58 4.93
CA VAL A 70 -4.58 -6.82 6.32
C VAL A 70 -4.08 -5.73 7.24
N VAL A 71 -4.93 -5.26 8.14
CA VAL A 71 -4.55 -4.40 9.25
C VAL A 71 -4.10 -5.26 10.43
N ASP A 72 -2.84 -5.21 10.78
CA ASP A 72 -2.29 -5.82 12.00
C ASP A 72 -2.34 -4.78 13.13
N SER A 73 -3.43 -4.74 13.85
CA SER A 73 -3.63 -3.80 14.97
C SER A 73 -2.74 -4.09 16.18
N THR A 74 -2.22 -5.30 16.30
CA THR A 74 -1.30 -5.66 17.39
C THR A 74 0.07 -5.01 17.20
N ASN A 75 0.55 -4.97 15.95
CA ASN A 75 1.85 -4.40 15.60
C ASN A 75 1.74 -3.03 14.91
N ASN A 76 0.53 -2.45 14.82
CA ASN A 76 0.27 -1.14 14.20
C ASN A 76 0.84 -1.01 12.78
N ARG A 77 0.49 -1.95 11.89
CA ARG A 77 1.00 -2.01 10.52
C ARG A 77 -0.03 -2.55 9.54
N TRP A 78 0.24 -2.34 8.26
CA TRP A 78 -0.47 -2.94 7.14
C TRP A 78 0.39 -4.05 6.54
N GLY A 79 -0.19 -5.21 6.31
CA GLY A 79 0.44 -6.31 5.60
C GLY A 79 -0.16 -6.51 4.21
N PHE A 80 0.68 -6.67 3.21
CA PHE A 80 0.31 -6.95 1.83
C PHE A 80 0.70 -8.39 1.49
N PHE A 81 -0.31 -9.18 1.17
CA PHE A 81 -0.18 -10.61 0.89
C PHE A 81 -0.44 -10.91 -0.57
N VAL A 82 0.34 -11.80 -1.13
CA VAL A 82 0.18 -12.32 -2.49
C VAL A 82 0.11 -13.83 -2.42
N GLN A 83 -0.72 -14.42 -3.26
CA GLN A 83 -0.79 -15.87 -3.40
C GLN A 83 0.51 -16.42 -3.99
N VAL A 84 1.16 -17.29 -3.23
CA VAL A 84 2.31 -18.08 -3.68
C VAL A 84 1.92 -19.54 -3.58
N SER A 85 1.79 -20.20 -4.72
CA SER A 85 1.22 -21.55 -4.82
C SER A 85 -0.21 -21.61 -4.28
N SER A 86 -0.45 -22.15 -3.12
CA SER A 86 -1.77 -22.27 -2.49
C SER A 86 -1.84 -21.56 -1.13
N SER A 87 -0.96 -20.58 -0.88
CA SER A 87 -0.86 -19.90 0.40
C SER A 87 -0.78 -18.39 0.22
N ALA A 88 -1.41 -17.64 1.12
CA ALA A 88 -1.21 -16.21 1.25
C ALA A 88 0.14 -15.96 1.92
N VAL A 89 1.09 -15.36 1.20
CA VAL A 89 2.42 -15.02 1.72
C VAL A 89 2.50 -13.50 1.86
N GLU A 90 2.81 -13.02 3.06
CA GLU A 90 3.03 -11.60 3.31
C GLU A 90 4.34 -11.19 2.65
N GLN A 91 4.27 -10.19 1.75
CA GLN A 91 5.40 -9.71 0.96
C GLN A 91 5.96 -8.41 1.51
N ILE A 92 5.10 -7.44 1.74
CA ILE A 92 5.47 -6.08 2.11
C ILE A 92 4.65 -5.65 3.31
N ARG A 93 5.25 -4.85 4.19
CA ARG A 93 4.60 -4.15 5.30
C ARG A 93 4.76 -2.65 5.19
N ILE A 94 3.70 -1.92 5.55
CA ILE A 94 3.78 -0.49 5.83
C ILE A 94 3.61 -0.32 7.34
N GLN A 95 4.60 0.25 7.97
CA GLN A 95 4.64 0.53 9.40
C GLN A 95 5.12 1.95 9.65
N ASP A 96 5.18 2.39 10.90
CA ASP A 96 5.63 3.73 11.24
C ASP A 96 7.01 4.03 10.62
N GLY A 97 7.04 5.05 9.77
CA GLY A 97 8.24 5.55 9.09
C GLY A 97 8.83 4.64 8.01
N ALA A 98 8.23 3.49 7.67
CA ALA A 98 8.87 2.57 6.73
C ALA A 98 7.89 1.72 5.88
N ILE A 99 8.31 1.46 4.65
CA ILE A 99 7.81 0.36 3.82
C ILE A 99 8.93 -0.69 3.77
N VAL A 100 8.65 -1.89 4.26
CA VAL A 100 9.67 -2.94 4.39
C VAL A 100 9.22 -4.26 3.77
N PRO A 101 10.14 -5.03 3.16
CA PRO A 101 9.88 -6.42 2.83
C PRO A 101 9.73 -7.25 4.11
N VAL A 102 9.05 -8.38 4.04
CA VAL A 102 8.91 -9.30 5.18
C VAL A 102 10.16 -10.15 5.36
N THR A 103 10.79 -10.51 4.27
CA THR A 103 12.05 -11.24 4.23
C THR A 103 13.14 -10.34 3.64
N ASP A 104 14.31 -10.34 4.26
CA ASP A 104 15.46 -9.59 3.78
C ASP A 104 15.90 -10.09 2.39
N ASN A 105 16.20 -9.12 1.50
CA ASN A 105 16.67 -9.37 0.13
C ASN A 105 15.73 -10.25 -0.73
N ASP A 106 14.41 -10.06 -0.59
CA ASP A 106 13.40 -10.91 -1.25
C ASP A 106 12.52 -10.15 -2.25
N ILE A 107 12.35 -8.84 -2.10
CA ILE A 107 11.41 -8.05 -2.90
C ILE A 107 12.12 -6.99 -3.74
N ASP A 108 11.94 -7.07 -5.05
CA ASP A 108 12.44 -6.07 -5.99
C ASP A 108 11.50 -4.87 -6.12
N LEU A 109 12.06 -3.70 -6.38
CA LEU A 109 11.32 -2.54 -6.89
C LEU A 109 11.38 -2.54 -8.43
N GLY A 110 10.34 -3.04 -9.06
CA GLY A 110 10.29 -3.25 -10.50
C GLY A 110 10.88 -4.60 -10.94
N THR A 111 10.97 -4.78 -12.23
CA THR A 111 11.58 -5.95 -12.88
C THR A 111 12.40 -5.48 -14.09
N SER A 112 13.20 -6.35 -14.70
CA SER A 112 13.98 -6.03 -15.90
C SER A 112 13.14 -5.64 -17.13
N SER A 113 11.83 -5.81 -17.08
CA SER A 113 10.90 -5.45 -18.17
C SER A 113 9.82 -4.46 -17.74
N LEU A 114 9.67 -4.20 -16.45
CA LEU A 114 8.71 -3.25 -15.87
C LEU A 114 9.47 -2.39 -14.84
N GLU A 115 10.12 -1.37 -15.33
CA GLU A 115 10.99 -0.48 -14.56
C GLU A 115 10.24 0.74 -14.02
N PHE A 116 10.65 1.25 -12.86
CA PHE A 116 10.20 2.57 -12.40
C PHE A 116 10.86 3.66 -13.24
N LYS A 117 10.09 4.68 -13.59
CA LYS A 117 10.60 5.80 -14.38
C LYS A 117 11.63 6.62 -13.60
N ASP A 118 11.27 7.07 -12.41
CA ASP A 118 12.09 7.96 -11.59
C ASP A 118 11.98 7.55 -10.10
N ALA A 119 13.05 7.82 -9.33
CA ALA A 119 13.06 7.73 -7.88
C ALA A 119 13.65 9.00 -7.28
N PHE A 120 12.98 9.62 -6.31
CA PHE A 120 13.38 10.85 -5.65
C PHE A 120 13.62 10.60 -4.16
N PHE A 121 14.81 10.86 -3.66
CA PHE A 121 15.17 10.72 -2.26
C PHE A 121 15.79 12.03 -1.76
N ASP A 122 15.31 12.52 -0.62
CA ASP A 122 15.88 13.71 0.06
C ASP A 122 17.00 13.35 1.04
N GLY A 123 17.18 12.08 1.31
CA GLY A 123 18.17 11.56 2.25
C GLY A 123 19.23 10.69 1.60
N THR A 124 19.81 9.82 2.39
CA THR A 124 20.86 8.89 1.96
C THR A 124 20.28 7.66 1.29
N VAL A 125 20.85 7.25 0.17
CA VAL A 125 20.63 5.94 -0.45
C VAL A 125 21.80 5.04 -0.10
N THR A 126 21.53 3.94 0.61
CA THR A 126 22.52 2.91 0.92
C THR A 126 22.24 1.69 0.05
N THR A 127 23.25 1.19 -0.65
CA THR A 127 23.13 0.02 -1.52
C THR A 127 24.42 -0.81 -1.45
N ASP A 128 24.30 -2.12 -1.48
CA ASP A 128 25.46 -3.03 -1.51
C ASP A 128 26.16 -3.03 -2.86
N ALA A 129 25.42 -2.85 -3.94
CA ALA A 129 25.94 -2.72 -5.29
C ALA A 129 25.09 -1.73 -6.09
N LEU A 130 25.73 -0.86 -6.86
CA LEU A 130 25.09 0.02 -7.83
C LEU A 130 25.57 -0.34 -9.23
N VAL A 131 24.65 -0.75 -10.09
CA VAL A 131 24.86 -0.91 -11.53
C VAL A 131 24.06 0.18 -12.23
N ALA A 132 24.73 1.06 -12.95
CA ALA A 132 24.09 2.14 -13.70
C ALA A 132 24.74 2.25 -15.08
N ASP A 133 23.93 2.45 -16.12
CA ASP A 133 24.42 2.67 -17.49
C ASP A 133 25.13 4.02 -17.59
N THR A 134 24.63 5.03 -16.87
CA THR A 134 25.22 6.36 -16.74
C THR A 134 25.10 6.85 -15.32
N ALA A 135 26.10 7.57 -14.81
CA ALA A 135 26.04 8.26 -13.53
C ALA A 135 26.50 9.71 -13.70
N ASP A 136 25.69 10.67 -13.23
CA ASP A 136 26.06 12.08 -13.10
C ASP A 136 26.17 12.42 -11.62
N ILE A 137 27.40 12.65 -11.14
CA ILE A 137 27.70 12.93 -9.73
C ILE A 137 28.15 14.40 -9.62
N ASN A 138 27.20 15.27 -9.28
CA ASN A 138 27.37 16.72 -9.28
C ASN A 138 28.14 17.26 -8.04
N GLY A 139 28.48 16.41 -7.08
CA GLY A 139 29.25 16.80 -5.91
C GLY A 139 29.54 15.63 -4.99
N GLY A 140 30.32 15.86 -3.94
CA GLY A 140 30.70 14.85 -2.95
C GLY A 140 32.07 14.23 -3.20
N THR A 141 32.36 13.12 -2.53
CA THR A 141 33.60 12.34 -2.65
C THR A 141 33.30 10.93 -3.11
N ILE A 142 34.21 10.35 -3.86
CA ILE A 142 34.17 8.94 -4.25
C ILE A 142 35.44 8.30 -3.67
N ASP A 143 35.27 7.55 -2.59
CA ASP A 143 36.38 6.97 -1.83
C ASP A 143 36.54 5.48 -2.11
N GLY A 144 37.81 5.00 -2.15
CA GLY A 144 38.12 3.58 -2.20
C GLY A 144 37.75 2.88 -3.51
N VAL A 145 37.60 3.59 -4.60
CA VAL A 145 37.19 3.04 -5.90
C VAL A 145 38.33 2.75 -6.83
N THR A 146 38.16 1.72 -7.67
CA THR A 146 39.01 1.50 -8.87
C THR A 146 38.24 2.01 -10.09
N ILE A 147 38.76 3.00 -10.78
CA ILE A 147 38.15 3.55 -11.98
C ILE A 147 38.67 2.79 -13.20
N GLY A 148 37.77 2.18 -13.97
CA GLY A 148 38.12 1.46 -15.19
C GLY A 148 38.74 0.08 -14.96
N GLY A 149 38.26 -0.66 -13.95
CA GLY A 149 38.80 -1.99 -13.57
C GLY A 149 38.80 -3.04 -14.69
N SER A 150 37.85 -3.03 -15.61
CA SER A 150 37.78 -3.96 -16.75
C SER A 150 38.11 -3.26 -18.10
N SER A 151 37.79 -1.99 -18.22
CA SER A 151 37.99 -1.19 -19.44
C SER A 151 38.12 0.27 -19.02
N ALA A 152 39.32 0.76 -19.02
CA ALA A 152 39.62 2.13 -18.62
C ALA A 152 39.09 3.12 -19.68
N GLY A 153 38.26 4.08 -19.25
CA GLY A 153 37.93 5.27 -20.04
C GLY A 153 38.86 6.43 -19.76
N ALA A 154 38.81 7.46 -20.58
CA ALA A 154 39.56 8.68 -20.33
C ALA A 154 39.05 9.38 -19.07
N ILE A 155 39.95 9.78 -18.18
CA ILE A 155 39.67 10.65 -17.05
C ILE A 155 40.01 12.08 -17.47
N THR A 156 39.00 12.93 -17.63
CA THR A 156 39.17 14.33 -18.00
C THR A 156 38.85 15.22 -16.80
N GLY A 157 39.79 15.99 -16.33
CA GLY A 157 39.64 16.92 -15.21
C GLY A 157 40.49 18.16 -15.37
N THR A 158 40.14 19.27 -14.72
CA THR A 158 40.90 20.51 -14.70
C THR A 158 42.20 20.37 -13.90
N VAL A 159 42.15 19.58 -12.84
CA VAL A 159 43.32 19.25 -12.00
C VAL A 159 43.18 17.80 -11.55
N LEU A 160 44.22 17.00 -11.78
CA LEU A 160 44.37 15.66 -11.22
C LEU A 160 45.50 15.71 -10.19
N THR A 161 45.16 15.59 -8.90
CA THR A 161 46.11 15.62 -7.80
C THR A 161 46.15 14.25 -7.12
N GLY A 162 47.30 13.63 -7.09
CA GLY A 162 47.54 12.34 -6.46
C GLY A 162 48.88 12.29 -5.74
N THR A 163 49.03 11.39 -4.77
CA THR A 163 50.30 11.11 -4.09
C THR A 163 51.31 10.38 -5.00
N SER A 164 50.79 9.66 -6.01
CA SER A 164 51.58 8.99 -7.04
C SER A 164 50.75 8.88 -8.32
N LEU A 165 51.33 9.32 -9.43
CA LEU A 165 50.81 9.09 -10.78
C LEU A 165 51.83 8.21 -11.51
N VAL A 166 51.44 6.98 -11.86
CA VAL A 166 52.24 6.10 -12.72
C VAL A 166 51.64 6.16 -14.11
N VAL A 167 52.45 6.56 -15.07
CA VAL A 167 52.11 6.61 -16.50
C VAL A 167 53.01 5.59 -17.19
N ASP A 168 52.43 4.52 -17.73
CA ASP A 168 53.10 3.48 -18.51
C ASP A 168 53.11 3.83 -20.00
#